data_3d0485ecd7c73788963bd1fe7e04a962
#
_entry.id   3d0485ecd7c73788963bd1fe7e04a962
#
_cell.length_a   1.000
_cell.length_b   1.000
_cell.length_c   1.000
_cell.angle_alpha   90.00
_cell.angle_beta   90.00
_cell.angle_gamma   90.00
#
_symmetry.space_group_name_H-M   'P 1'
#
loop_
_entity.id
_entity.type
_entity.pdbx_description
1 polymer ?
#
loop_
_entity_poly.entity_id
_entity_poly.type
_entity_poly.pdbx_seq_one_letter_code
_entity_poly.pdbx_strand_id
1 'polypeptide(L)'
;VSNMKALFQFTDKANPNVTSWDTSKVTDMAVMFKFAYSAKPDPSKWNTSKVAEVDQVFQATAIEKADLSKWDLRRVKNYGYGMFWGCRNLEWLKTPKGFKMAIGGKIYKDFKVVKLKKGSEATVEHESINLKSRISINDSSDKDVTYNIYRKDKYVGVTFDKNGGDTSAYINHHIVKKGLSIKDSQETLPAEAPKREGRKFFGWTKKQNIGLADFNEDSVVSNDTTVYAAWHGSEISLNSSGNVEAKIGNDGNITVSVKKSNSDRNIEREKWEDMVKELGGKVYDKKDLEWNKSFKGNMKFENEVYLPQSCSYMFKRFQGKTLGTANFNTSKVTNM
;
A
#
# COMPACT_ATOMS: atom_id res chain seq x y z
N VAL A 1 12.02 -21.64 -28.23
CA VAL A 1 13.44 -21.66 -27.85
C VAL A 1 13.56 -22.20 -26.43
N SER A 2 14.48 -23.15 -26.20
CA SER A 2 14.67 -23.75 -24.86
C SER A 2 15.98 -23.31 -24.18
N ASN A 3 16.94 -22.78 -24.92
CA ASN A 3 18.21 -22.32 -24.40
C ASN A 3 18.49 -20.88 -24.90
N MET A 4 18.70 -19.96 -23.96
CA MET A 4 19.05 -18.55 -24.20
C MET A 4 20.40 -18.19 -23.57
N LYS A 5 21.18 -19.18 -23.17
CA LYS A 5 22.53 -18.97 -22.62
C LYS A 5 23.38 -18.12 -23.54
N ALA A 6 24.00 -17.09 -22.98
CA ALA A 6 24.94 -16.20 -23.68
C ALA A 6 24.38 -15.46 -24.92
N LEU A 7 23.06 -15.40 -25.12
CA LEU A 7 22.44 -14.90 -26.34
C LEU A 7 22.90 -13.50 -26.76
N PHE A 8 23.07 -12.60 -25.78
CA PHE A 8 23.55 -11.23 -25.97
C PHE A 8 24.85 -10.95 -25.20
N GLN A 9 25.58 -12.00 -24.83
CA GLN A 9 26.86 -11.83 -24.12
C GLN A 9 27.85 -11.00 -24.95
N PHE A 10 28.48 -9.99 -24.30
CA PHE A 10 29.46 -9.09 -24.94
C PHE A 10 28.89 -8.22 -26.08
N THR A 11 27.59 -7.95 -26.11
CA THR A 11 26.99 -7.04 -27.09
C THR A 11 27.01 -5.60 -26.59
N ASP A 12 28.08 -4.86 -26.84
CA ASP A 12 28.30 -3.52 -26.21
C ASP A 12 27.20 -2.50 -26.50
N LYS A 13 26.64 -2.51 -27.72
CA LYS A 13 25.67 -1.49 -28.15
C LYS A 13 24.24 -2.00 -28.28
N ALA A 14 24.00 -3.31 -28.17
CA ALA A 14 22.68 -3.86 -28.33
C ALA A 14 21.79 -3.60 -27.12
N ASN A 15 20.58 -3.10 -27.39
CA ASN A 15 19.51 -2.99 -26.39
C ASN A 15 18.22 -3.61 -26.94
N PRO A 16 18.13 -4.95 -27.00
CA PRO A 16 16.98 -5.62 -27.57
C PRO A 16 15.73 -5.44 -26.69
N ASN A 17 14.57 -5.23 -27.32
CA ASN A 17 13.31 -5.31 -26.63
C ASN A 17 12.90 -6.77 -26.43
N VAL A 18 12.93 -7.23 -25.19
CA VAL A 18 12.65 -8.62 -24.80
C VAL A 18 11.36 -8.76 -23.97
N THR A 19 10.60 -7.68 -23.80
CA THR A 19 9.43 -7.63 -22.93
C THR A 19 8.31 -8.58 -23.36
N SER A 20 8.17 -8.83 -24.67
CA SER A 20 7.12 -9.69 -25.24
C SER A 20 7.60 -11.13 -25.54
N TRP A 21 8.79 -11.50 -25.11
CA TRP A 21 9.31 -12.82 -25.40
C TRP A 21 8.60 -13.93 -24.63
N ASP A 22 8.21 -14.98 -25.35
CA ASP A 22 7.75 -16.21 -24.71
C ASP A 22 8.94 -17.04 -24.20
N THR A 23 9.15 -16.98 -22.88
CA THR A 23 10.21 -17.71 -22.18
C THR A 23 9.72 -18.99 -21.52
N SER A 24 8.47 -19.40 -21.75
CA SER A 24 7.82 -20.54 -21.09
C SER A 24 8.48 -21.90 -21.33
N LYS A 25 9.30 -22.01 -22.35
CA LYS A 25 10.06 -23.24 -22.71
C LYS A 25 11.54 -23.14 -22.37
N VAL A 26 12.02 -22.00 -21.85
CA VAL A 26 13.44 -21.76 -21.59
C VAL A 26 13.87 -22.47 -20.31
N THR A 27 15.00 -23.17 -20.41
CA THR A 27 15.61 -23.91 -19.29
C THR A 27 16.95 -23.34 -18.84
N ASP A 28 17.65 -22.57 -19.71
CA ASP A 28 18.95 -21.98 -19.41
C ASP A 28 18.97 -20.51 -19.89
N MET A 29 19.20 -19.58 -18.96
CA MET A 29 19.38 -18.15 -19.22
C MET A 29 20.77 -17.66 -18.74
N ALA A 30 21.66 -18.56 -18.35
CA ALA A 30 22.95 -18.18 -17.79
C ALA A 30 23.71 -17.23 -18.75
N VAL A 31 24.29 -16.18 -18.16
CA VAL A 31 25.09 -15.16 -18.84
C VAL A 31 24.42 -14.49 -20.05
N MET A 32 23.09 -14.54 -20.15
CA MET A 32 22.35 -14.13 -21.36
C MET A 32 22.67 -12.70 -21.80
N PHE A 33 22.78 -11.75 -20.89
CA PHE A 33 23.16 -10.35 -21.13
C PHE A 33 24.51 -9.95 -20.51
N LYS A 34 25.31 -10.92 -20.08
CA LYS A 34 26.59 -10.63 -19.42
C LYS A 34 27.46 -9.74 -20.30
N PHE A 35 27.87 -8.58 -19.75
CA PHE A 35 28.66 -7.54 -20.44
C PHE A 35 27.97 -6.93 -21.67
N ALA A 36 26.65 -6.95 -21.72
CA ALA A 36 25.86 -6.19 -22.67
C ALA A 36 25.64 -4.76 -22.10
N TYR A 37 26.64 -3.92 -22.19
CA TYR A 37 26.75 -2.64 -21.46
C TYR A 37 25.66 -1.63 -21.77
N SER A 38 25.02 -1.70 -22.92
CA SER A 38 23.89 -0.81 -23.30
C SER A 38 22.51 -1.44 -23.09
N ALA A 39 22.43 -2.74 -22.77
CA ALA A 39 21.17 -3.45 -22.64
C ALA A 39 20.40 -3.02 -21.39
N LYS A 40 19.10 -2.73 -21.58
CA LYS A 40 18.12 -2.42 -20.52
C LYS A 40 16.95 -3.40 -20.60
N PRO A 41 17.17 -4.72 -20.42
CA PRO A 41 16.11 -5.70 -20.53
C PRO A 41 15.03 -5.47 -19.46
N ASP A 42 13.76 -5.68 -19.84
CA ASP A 42 12.64 -5.75 -18.91
C ASP A 42 12.24 -7.23 -18.70
N PRO A 43 12.59 -7.83 -17.56
CA PRO A 43 12.33 -9.23 -17.26
C PRO A 43 10.98 -9.46 -16.57
N SER A 44 10.15 -8.45 -16.37
CA SER A 44 8.95 -8.49 -15.52
C SER A 44 7.86 -9.46 -15.99
N LYS A 45 7.87 -9.79 -17.30
CA LYS A 45 6.90 -10.71 -17.92
C LYS A 45 7.47 -12.10 -18.24
N TRP A 46 8.73 -12.38 -17.91
CA TRP A 46 9.33 -13.66 -18.23
C TRP A 46 8.75 -14.79 -17.37
N ASN A 47 8.41 -15.88 -18.03
CA ASN A 47 8.03 -17.12 -17.39
C ASN A 47 9.30 -17.95 -17.13
N THR A 48 9.70 -18.07 -15.87
CA THR A 48 10.91 -18.78 -15.45
C THR A 48 10.64 -20.17 -14.85
N SER A 49 9.41 -20.66 -14.94
CA SER A 49 8.98 -21.91 -14.29
C SER A 49 9.76 -23.16 -14.69
N LYS A 50 10.44 -23.14 -15.85
CA LYS A 50 11.30 -24.23 -16.35
C LYS A 50 12.79 -23.92 -16.26
N VAL A 51 13.17 -22.69 -15.87
CA VAL A 51 14.55 -22.26 -15.85
C VAL A 51 15.31 -22.92 -14.69
N ALA A 52 16.45 -23.51 -15.01
CA ALA A 52 17.34 -24.14 -14.05
C ALA A 52 18.63 -23.33 -13.79
N GLU A 53 19.02 -22.47 -14.75
CA GLU A 53 20.26 -21.70 -14.68
C GLU A 53 19.98 -20.22 -14.97
N VAL A 54 20.36 -19.33 -14.00
CA VAL A 54 20.20 -17.87 -14.07
C VAL A 54 21.50 -17.12 -13.70
N ASP A 55 22.63 -17.82 -13.68
CA ASP A 55 23.90 -17.22 -13.27
C ASP A 55 24.27 -16.04 -14.16
N GLN A 56 24.61 -14.91 -13.54
CA GLN A 56 25.12 -13.69 -14.19
C GLN A 56 24.26 -13.16 -15.36
N VAL A 57 22.95 -13.42 -15.33
CA VAL A 57 22.05 -13.12 -16.47
C VAL A 57 22.07 -11.65 -16.89
N PHE A 58 22.19 -10.73 -15.94
CA PHE A 58 22.23 -9.27 -16.19
C PHE A 58 23.58 -8.63 -15.82
N GLN A 59 24.63 -9.40 -15.58
CA GLN A 59 25.90 -8.86 -15.16
C GLN A 59 26.41 -7.76 -16.10
N ALA A 60 26.72 -6.58 -15.52
CA ALA A 60 27.28 -5.41 -16.20
C ALA A 60 26.42 -4.90 -17.37
N THR A 61 25.10 -4.95 -17.22
CA THR A 61 24.16 -4.29 -18.13
C THR A 61 23.82 -2.87 -17.67
N ALA A 62 23.14 -2.11 -18.55
CA ALA A 62 22.58 -0.79 -18.22
C ALA A 62 21.18 -0.85 -17.57
N ILE A 63 20.75 -2.00 -17.09
CA ILE A 63 19.43 -2.17 -16.47
C ILE A 63 19.23 -1.17 -15.33
N GLU A 64 18.09 -0.48 -15.35
CA GLU A 64 17.73 0.54 -14.34
C GLU A 64 16.74 -0.01 -13.31
N LYS A 65 15.84 -0.85 -13.78
CA LYS A 65 14.73 -1.38 -12.96
C LYS A 65 14.56 -2.86 -13.24
N ALA A 66 14.38 -3.67 -12.20
CA ALA A 66 14.16 -5.10 -12.37
C ALA A 66 13.02 -5.58 -11.46
N ASP A 67 11.87 -5.88 -12.04
CA ASP A 67 10.79 -6.56 -11.34
C ASP A 67 10.88 -8.07 -11.62
N LEU A 68 11.42 -8.82 -10.67
CA LEU A 68 11.48 -10.27 -10.69
C LEU A 68 10.41 -10.92 -9.81
N SER A 69 9.45 -10.17 -9.28
CA SER A 69 8.48 -10.66 -8.31
C SER A 69 7.66 -11.86 -8.79
N LYS A 70 7.49 -12.00 -10.10
CA LYS A 70 6.77 -13.11 -10.75
C LYS A 70 7.66 -14.30 -11.15
N TRP A 71 8.97 -14.20 -10.93
CA TRP A 71 9.86 -15.30 -11.29
C TRP A 71 9.65 -16.51 -10.39
N ASP A 72 9.64 -17.68 -10.98
CA ASP A 72 9.64 -18.97 -10.28
C ASP A 72 11.06 -19.53 -10.25
N LEU A 73 11.67 -19.55 -9.08
CA LEU A 73 13.04 -20.00 -8.88
C LEU A 73 13.15 -21.44 -8.32
N ARG A 74 12.03 -22.16 -8.23
CA ARG A 74 12.02 -23.50 -7.59
C ARG A 74 12.91 -24.52 -8.30
N ARG A 75 13.16 -24.35 -9.59
CA ARG A 75 14.03 -25.22 -10.39
C ARG A 75 15.47 -24.74 -10.51
N VAL A 76 15.75 -23.51 -10.08
CA VAL A 76 17.08 -22.93 -10.19
C VAL A 76 18.04 -23.67 -9.26
N LYS A 77 19.05 -24.30 -9.85
CA LYS A 77 20.08 -25.04 -9.13
C LYS A 77 21.25 -24.17 -8.73
N ASN A 78 21.61 -23.25 -9.60
CA ASN A 78 22.72 -22.34 -9.39
C ASN A 78 22.24 -20.90 -9.52
N TYR A 79 22.20 -20.20 -8.38
CA TYR A 79 21.77 -18.81 -8.33
C TYR A 79 22.86 -17.82 -8.74
N GLY A 80 24.10 -18.28 -8.90
CA GLY A 80 25.27 -17.45 -9.25
C GLY A 80 25.45 -16.19 -8.41
N TYR A 81 26.69 -15.89 -8.13
CA TYR A 81 27.05 -14.70 -7.34
C TYR A 81 27.19 -13.47 -8.22
N GLY A 82 26.24 -13.10 -9.01
CA GLY A 82 26.51 -11.92 -9.82
C GLY A 82 25.47 -11.52 -10.82
N MET A 83 24.21 -11.90 -10.62
CA MET A 83 23.14 -11.54 -11.55
C MET A 83 23.16 -10.05 -11.90
N PHE A 84 23.34 -9.17 -10.91
CA PHE A 84 23.39 -7.73 -11.09
C PHE A 84 24.77 -7.12 -10.82
N TRP A 85 25.83 -7.94 -10.81
CA TRP A 85 27.19 -7.43 -10.62
C TRP A 85 27.56 -6.43 -11.72
N GLY A 86 27.97 -5.21 -11.33
CA GLY A 86 28.35 -4.17 -12.29
C GLY A 86 27.20 -3.45 -12.99
N CYS A 87 25.96 -3.68 -12.62
CA CYS A 87 24.81 -2.93 -13.12
C CYS A 87 24.77 -1.53 -12.50
N ARG A 88 25.58 -0.61 -13.02
CA ARG A 88 25.80 0.73 -12.42
C ARG A 88 24.59 1.63 -12.43
N ASN A 89 23.63 1.35 -13.30
CA ASN A 89 22.43 2.16 -13.46
C ASN A 89 21.24 1.61 -12.67
N LEU A 90 21.37 0.47 -12.00
CA LEU A 90 20.28 -0.13 -11.24
C LEU A 90 19.78 0.85 -10.16
N GLU A 91 18.48 1.12 -10.18
CA GLU A 91 17.80 2.03 -9.27
C GLU A 91 16.91 1.28 -8.28
N TRP A 92 16.23 0.23 -8.75
CA TRP A 92 15.46 -0.64 -7.86
C TRP A 92 15.32 -2.07 -8.40
N LEU A 93 15.06 -2.98 -7.48
CA LEU A 93 14.86 -4.41 -7.72
C LEU A 93 13.74 -4.92 -6.81
N LYS A 94 12.72 -5.57 -7.39
CA LYS A 94 11.75 -6.41 -6.66
C LYS A 94 12.14 -7.87 -6.85
N THR A 95 12.36 -8.59 -5.75
CA THR A 95 12.80 -10.00 -5.82
C THR A 95 11.64 -10.98 -5.82
N PRO A 96 11.81 -12.17 -6.42
CA PRO A 96 10.85 -13.25 -6.25
C PRO A 96 10.99 -13.91 -4.88
N LYS A 97 10.08 -14.82 -4.57
CA LYS A 97 10.14 -15.65 -3.36
C LYS A 97 11.39 -16.54 -3.36
N GLY A 98 11.97 -16.69 -2.17
CA GLY A 98 13.13 -17.55 -1.99
C GLY A 98 14.39 -17.09 -2.71
N PHE A 99 14.48 -15.79 -3.03
CA PHE A 99 15.62 -15.20 -3.69
C PHE A 99 16.88 -15.30 -2.83
N LYS A 100 17.91 -15.97 -3.38
CA LYS A 100 19.21 -16.13 -2.71
C LYS A 100 20.28 -15.55 -3.61
N MET A 101 20.69 -14.32 -3.36
CA MET A 101 21.66 -13.72 -4.26
C MET A 101 22.52 -12.68 -3.57
N ALA A 102 23.76 -12.55 -4.02
CA ALA A 102 24.59 -11.42 -3.72
C ALA A 102 24.48 -10.37 -4.81
N ILE A 103 24.07 -9.16 -4.45
CA ILE A 103 24.12 -8.00 -5.32
C ILE A 103 25.42 -7.29 -5.01
N GLY A 104 26.38 -7.30 -5.93
CA GLY A 104 27.74 -6.83 -5.67
C GLY A 104 28.11 -5.54 -6.35
N GLY A 105 28.99 -4.76 -5.68
CA GLY A 105 29.65 -3.55 -6.20
C GLY A 105 29.53 -2.33 -5.28
N LYS A 106 30.50 -1.40 -5.38
CA LYS A 106 30.56 -0.16 -4.59
C LYS A 106 29.34 0.77 -4.74
N ILE A 107 28.46 0.47 -5.68
CA ILE A 107 27.34 1.32 -6.10
C ILE A 107 26.14 1.22 -5.14
N TYR A 108 26.07 0.16 -4.33
CA TYR A 108 24.87 -0.17 -3.57
C TYR A 108 24.84 0.36 -2.13
N LYS A 109 25.81 1.19 -1.73
CA LYS A 109 25.82 1.81 -0.38
C LYS A 109 24.61 2.68 -0.08
N ASP A 110 23.94 3.19 -1.11
CA ASP A 110 22.79 4.10 -0.99
C ASP A 110 21.46 3.38 -1.21
N PHE A 111 21.45 2.05 -1.18
CA PHE A 111 20.23 1.26 -1.33
C PHE A 111 19.58 0.98 0.03
N LYS A 112 18.27 0.98 0.03
CA LYS A 112 17.43 0.44 1.10
C LYS A 112 16.96 -0.96 0.73
N VAL A 113 16.98 -1.87 1.69
CA VAL A 113 16.52 -3.25 1.55
C VAL A 113 15.36 -3.45 2.50
N VAL A 114 14.18 -3.70 1.97
CA VAL A 114 12.96 -3.96 2.73
C VAL A 114 12.57 -5.42 2.54
N LYS A 115 12.51 -6.17 3.63
CA LYS A 115 12.08 -7.57 3.67
C LYS A 115 10.57 -7.63 3.83
N LEU A 116 9.93 -8.40 2.97
CA LEU A 116 8.50 -8.62 2.96
C LEU A 116 8.24 -10.11 3.19
N LYS A 117 7.59 -10.44 4.31
CA LYS A 117 7.22 -11.79 4.68
C LYS A 117 5.70 -11.89 4.79
N LYS A 118 5.14 -12.96 4.25
CA LYS A 118 3.70 -13.22 4.34
C LYS A 118 3.24 -13.23 5.81
N GLY A 119 2.20 -12.46 6.14
CA GLY A 119 1.63 -12.38 7.48
C GLY A 119 2.45 -11.60 8.51
N SER A 120 3.52 -10.90 8.09
CA SER A 120 4.35 -10.06 8.96
C SER A 120 4.46 -8.64 8.44
N GLU A 121 4.84 -7.71 9.31
CA GLU A 121 5.13 -6.34 8.89
C GLU A 121 6.37 -6.28 7.99
N ALA A 122 6.43 -5.27 7.12
CA ALA A 122 7.60 -5.00 6.31
C ALA A 122 8.77 -4.58 7.23
N THR A 123 9.89 -5.28 7.11
CA THR A 123 11.06 -5.02 7.95
C THR A 123 12.16 -4.38 7.13
N VAL A 124 12.71 -3.27 7.59
CA VAL A 124 13.91 -2.69 6.99
C VAL A 124 15.12 -3.49 7.46
N GLU A 125 15.72 -4.26 6.56
CA GLU A 125 16.90 -5.06 6.88
C GLU A 125 18.17 -4.20 6.87
N HIS A 126 18.21 -3.21 5.93
CA HIS A 126 19.38 -2.36 5.79
C HIS A 126 19.01 -0.96 5.28
N GLU A 127 19.31 0.08 6.06
CA GLU A 127 19.12 1.48 5.65
C GLU A 127 20.39 2.10 5.03
N SER A 128 21.55 1.69 5.49
CA SER A 128 22.84 2.04 4.90
C SER A 128 23.80 0.93 5.21
N ILE A 129 24.06 0.12 4.22
CA ILE A 129 25.13 -0.85 4.34
C ILE A 129 26.39 -0.11 3.93
N ASN A 130 27.30 0.07 4.87
CA ASN A 130 28.67 0.38 4.55
C ASN A 130 29.30 -0.88 3.94
N LEU A 131 28.74 -1.25 2.77
CA LEU A 131 29.10 -2.45 2.06
C LEU A 131 30.40 -2.20 1.34
N LYS A 132 31.47 -2.67 1.95
CA LYS A 132 32.76 -2.74 1.26
C LYS A 132 32.69 -3.60 -0.01
N SER A 133 31.62 -4.41 -0.23
CA SER A 133 31.57 -5.28 -1.41
C SER A 133 30.21 -5.77 -1.91
N ARG A 134 29.17 -6.08 -1.11
CA ARG A 134 27.95 -6.72 -1.64
C ARG A 134 26.75 -6.70 -0.67
N ILE A 135 25.52 -6.66 -1.21
CA ILE A 135 24.30 -7.02 -0.48
C ILE A 135 24.13 -8.54 -0.63
N SER A 136 24.25 -9.30 0.46
CA SER A 136 23.93 -10.71 0.48
C SER A 136 22.53 -10.92 1.02
N ILE A 137 21.67 -11.52 0.23
CA ILE A 137 20.34 -11.96 0.64
C ILE A 137 20.42 -13.47 0.78
N ASN A 138 20.64 -13.94 1.99
CA ASN A 138 20.86 -15.35 2.32
C ASN A 138 19.87 -15.87 3.35
N ASP A 139 18.58 -15.53 3.23
CA ASP A 139 17.61 -16.19 4.10
C ASP A 139 17.21 -17.55 3.49
N SER A 140 18.00 -18.56 3.82
CA SER A 140 17.80 -19.92 3.35
C SER A 140 16.63 -20.64 4.03
N SER A 141 16.10 -20.11 5.12
CA SER A 141 15.08 -20.74 5.95
C SER A 141 13.65 -20.40 5.56
N ASP A 142 13.43 -19.26 4.88
CA ASP A 142 12.09 -18.77 4.62
C ASP A 142 11.79 -18.65 3.12
N LYS A 143 11.07 -19.63 2.58
CA LYS A 143 10.69 -19.68 1.16
C LYS A 143 9.62 -18.63 0.77
N ASP A 144 9.01 -17.97 1.75
CA ASP A 144 7.93 -17.00 1.56
C ASP A 144 8.37 -15.55 1.73
N VAL A 145 9.67 -15.28 1.67
CA VAL A 145 10.23 -13.92 1.75
C VAL A 145 10.52 -13.37 0.36
N THR A 146 10.19 -12.09 0.17
CA THR A 146 10.59 -11.26 -0.97
C THR A 146 11.25 -9.99 -0.46
N TYR A 147 11.97 -9.28 -1.33
CA TYR A 147 12.63 -8.03 -0.98
C TYR A 147 12.31 -6.95 -2.00
N ASN A 148 12.08 -5.74 -1.50
CA ASN A 148 12.13 -4.52 -2.28
C ASN A 148 13.44 -3.80 -1.98
N ILE A 149 14.25 -3.55 -3.01
CA ILE A 149 15.59 -2.97 -2.91
C ILE A 149 15.61 -1.75 -3.81
N TYR A 150 15.91 -0.56 -3.26
CA TYR A 150 15.86 0.69 -4.02
C TYR A 150 16.85 1.73 -3.52
N ARG A 151 17.25 2.61 -4.44
CA ARG A 151 18.08 3.78 -4.13
C ARG A 151 17.30 4.81 -3.35
N LYS A 152 17.69 5.07 -2.09
CA LYS A 152 17.01 6.00 -1.20
C LYS A 152 17.16 7.49 -1.56
N ASP A 153 18.12 7.83 -2.44
CA ASP A 153 18.25 9.17 -3.01
C ASP A 153 17.20 9.47 -4.09
N LYS A 154 16.67 8.42 -4.75
CA LYS A 154 15.71 8.53 -5.86
C LYS A 154 14.30 8.02 -5.55
N TYR A 155 14.18 7.06 -4.65
CA TYR A 155 12.94 6.36 -4.34
C TYR A 155 12.64 6.34 -2.86
N VAL A 156 11.37 6.16 -2.56
CA VAL A 156 10.83 5.97 -1.22
C VAL A 156 9.90 4.75 -1.20
N GLY A 157 9.73 4.14 -0.05
CA GLY A 157 8.81 3.05 0.16
C GLY A 157 7.46 3.52 0.68
N VAL A 158 6.38 3.00 0.10
CA VAL A 158 5.03 3.16 0.65
C VAL A 158 4.55 1.80 1.13
N THR A 159 4.35 1.67 2.44
CA THR A 159 3.83 0.46 3.07
C THR A 159 2.34 0.64 3.33
N PHE A 160 1.53 -0.31 2.85
CA PHE A 160 0.09 -0.35 3.05
C PHE A 160 -0.26 -1.31 4.18
N ASP A 161 -0.44 -0.77 5.38
CA ASP A 161 -0.78 -1.52 6.59
C ASP A 161 -2.30 -1.74 6.65
N LYS A 162 -2.72 -2.98 6.82
CA LYS A 162 -4.13 -3.36 6.92
C LYS A 162 -4.83 -2.93 8.20
N ASN A 163 -4.09 -2.38 9.16
CA ASN A 163 -4.61 -1.79 10.39
C ASN A 163 -5.66 -2.69 11.09
N GLY A 164 -5.23 -3.92 11.44
CA GLY A 164 -6.08 -4.94 12.07
C GLY A 164 -7.03 -5.66 11.11
N GLY A 165 -6.88 -5.48 9.80
CA GLY A 165 -7.55 -6.29 8.79
C GLY A 165 -6.94 -7.67 8.61
N ASP A 166 -7.42 -8.42 7.61
CA ASP A 166 -6.94 -9.75 7.28
C ASP A 166 -5.42 -9.81 7.13
N THR A 167 -4.77 -10.66 7.91
CA THR A 167 -3.32 -10.84 7.96
C THR A 167 -2.81 -11.91 6.99
N SER A 168 -3.69 -12.62 6.28
CA SER A 168 -3.34 -13.74 5.40
C SER A 168 -2.57 -13.34 4.14
N ALA A 169 -2.64 -12.08 3.74
CA ALA A 169 -1.94 -11.57 2.58
C ALA A 169 -0.60 -10.86 2.95
N TYR A 170 0.27 -10.71 1.96
CA TYR A 170 1.48 -9.90 2.11
C TYR A 170 1.14 -8.45 2.45
N ILE A 171 2.00 -7.82 3.25
CA ILE A 171 1.99 -6.36 3.35
C ILE A 171 2.39 -5.81 1.98
N ASN A 172 1.50 -4.99 1.41
CA ASN A 172 1.79 -4.32 0.17
C ASN A 172 2.80 -3.20 0.44
N HIS A 173 3.95 -3.29 -0.19
CA HIS A 173 5.00 -2.27 -0.14
C HIS A 173 5.37 -1.88 -1.57
N HIS A 174 5.22 -0.61 -1.90
CA HIS A 174 5.47 -0.07 -3.23
C HIS A 174 6.71 0.82 -3.22
N ILE A 175 7.46 0.77 -4.31
CA ILE A 175 8.63 1.62 -4.53
C ILE A 175 8.19 2.80 -5.40
N VAL A 176 8.12 3.98 -4.80
CA VAL A 176 7.62 5.20 -5.44
C VAL A 176 8.78 6.16 -5.71
N LYS A 177 8.79 6.81 -6.86
CA LYS A 177 9.81 7.82 -7.15
C LYS A 177 9.62 9.02 -6.23
N LYS A 178 10.69 9.44 -5.57
CA LYS A 178 10.67 10.51 -4.57
C LYS A 178 10.12 11.81 -5.14
N GLY A 179 9.13 12.38 -4.47
CA GLY A 179 8.48 13.62 -4.88
C GLY A 179 7.42 13.46 -5.97
N LEU A 180 7.10 12.22 -6.38
CA LEU A 180 6.01 11.94 -7.29
C LEU A 180 4.82 11.28 -6.55
N SER A 181 3.68 11.25 -7.22
CA SER A 181 2.51 10.49 -6.77
C SER A 181 2.68 8.99 -7.06
N ILE A 182 1.81 8.16 -6.46
CA ILE A 182 1.73 6.72 -6.77
C ILE A 182 1.54 6.53 -8.28
N LYS A 183 0.54 7.21 -8.85
CA LYS A 183 0.20 7.16 -10.28
C LYS A 183 1.34 7.61 -11.20
N ASP A 184 1.99 8.74 -10.90
CA ASP A 184 3.09 9.25 -11.72
C ASP A 184 4.35 8.38 -11.63
N SER A 185 4.46 7.58 -10.57
CA SER A 185 5.50 6.56 -10.42
C SER A 185 5.20 5.25 -11.15
N GLN A 186 4.08 5.18 -11.87
CA GLN A 186 3.58 3.97 -12.57
C GLN A 186 3.26 2.81 -11.61
N GLU A 187 2.95 3.15 -10.37
CA GLU A 187 2.43 2.21 -9.37
C GLU A 187 0.92 2.43 -9.20
N THR A 188 0.23 1.45 -8.63
CA THR A 188 -1.20 1.51 -8.31
C THR A 188 -1.42 1.29 -6.83
N LEU A 189 -2.56 1.67 -6.31
CA LEU A 189 -2.97 1.21 -4.98
C LEU A 189 -3.12 -0.31 -4.97
N PRO A 190 -3.05 -0.98 -3.79
CA PRO A 190 -3.30 -2.42 -3.71
C PRO A 190 -4.62 -2.79 -4.40
N ALA A 191 -4.55 -3.75 -5.35
CA ALA A 191 -5.70 -4.16 -6.17
C ALA A 191 -6.84 -4.78 -5.34
N GLU A 192 -6.49 -5.41 -4.20
CA GLU A 192 -7.46 -6.00 -3.30
C GLU A 192 -7.60 -5.14 -2.05
N ALA A 193 -8.83 -4.70 -1.77
CA ALA A 193 -9.15 -4.06 -0.51
C ALA A 193 -8.96 -5.06 0.65
N PRO A 194 -8.32 -4.66 1.75
CA PRO A 194 -8.23 -5.51 2.92
C PRO A 194 -9.63 -5.78 3.49
N LYS A 195 -9.79 -6.89 4.22
CA LYS A 195 -11.05 -7.28 4.85
C LYS A 195 -10.89 -7.26 6.37
N ARG A 196 -11.94 -6.85 7.07
CA ARG A 196 -12.02 -6.89 8.53
C ARG A 196 -13.46 -7.19 8.93
N GLU A 197 -13.65 -8.18 9.80
CA GLU A 197 -14.97 -8.56 10.27
C GLU A 197 -15.70 -7.38 10.93
N GLY A 198 -16.97 -7.17 10.60
CA GLY A 198 -17.80 -6.08 11.13
C GLY A 198 -17.37 -4.67 10.71
N ARG A 199 -16.40 -4.53 9.79
CA ARG A 199 -15.90 -3.25 9.33
C ARG A 199 -15.87 -3.17 7.80
N LYS A 200 -16.10 -1.98 7.26
CA LYS A 200 -15.99 -1.68 5.84
C LYS A 200 -14.70 -0.92 5.58
N PHE A 201 -13.95 -1.35 4.57
CA PHE A 201 -12.80 -0.62 4.09
C PHE A 201 -13.25 0.66 3.37
N PHE A 202 -12.69 1.80 3.77
CA PHE A 202 -13.05 3.12 3.26
C PHE A 202 -11.95 3.74 2.39
N GLY A 203 -10.73 3.24 2.47
CA GLY A 203 -9.57 3.75 1.76
C GLY A 203 -8.32 3.73 2.63
N TRP A 204 -7.31 4.47 2.22
CA TRP A 204 -6.03 4.53 2.92
C TRP A 204 -5.83 5.90 3.59
N THR A 205 -5.17 5.91 4.75
CA THR A 205 -4.90 7.12 5.52
C THR A 205 -3.45 7.15 6.02
N LYS A 206 -2.88 8.34 6.14
CA LYS A 206 -1.52 8.54 6.70
C LYS A 206 -1.47 8.41 8.23
N LYS A 207 -2.61 8.37 8.90
CA LYS A 207 -2.69 8.30 10.35
C LYS A 207 -3.45 7.06 10.79
N GLN A 208 -2.84 6.26 11.65
CA GLN A 208 -3.49 5.11 12.25
C GLN A 208 -4.75 5.52 13.03
N ASN A 209 -5.78 4.68 13.00
CA ASN A 209 -7.04 4.86 13.73
C ASN A 209 -7.86 6.10 13.34
N ILE A 210 -7.67 6.64 12.16
CA ILE A 210 -8.53 7.68 11.59
C ILE A 210 -9.43 7.06 10.54
N GLY A 211 -10.74 7.24 10.71
CA GLY A 211 -11.75 6.74 9.78
C GLY A 211 -11.86 7.53 8.47
N LEU A 212 -10.85 8.27 8.06
CA LEU A 212 -10.84 9.07 6.83
C LEU A 212 -9.75 8.61 5.89
N ALA A 213 -10.10 8.42 4.62
CA ALA A 213 -9.15 8.19 3.56
C ALA A 213 -8.56 9.54 3.11
N ASP A 214 -7.29 9.78 3.43
CA ASP A 214 -6.54 10.97 3.02
C ASP A 214 -5.32 10.64 2.15
N PHE A 215 -5.24 9.37 1.69
CA PHE A 215 -4.19 8.89 0.81
C PHE A 215 -4.80 8.14 -0.39
N ASN A 216 -4.43 8.56 -1.60
CA ASN A 216 -4.91 8.02 -2.86
C ASN A 216 -3.78 7.96 -3.91
N GLU A 217 -4.10 7.60 -5.15
CA GLU A 217 -3.13 7.49 -6.25
C GLU A 217 -2.45 8.81 -6.60
N ASP A 218 -3.09 9.96 -6.35
CA ASP A 218 -2.53 11.30 -6.60
C ASP A 218 -1.69 11.81 -5.42
N SER A 219 -1.60 11.06 -4.33
CA SER A 219 -0.83 11.45 -3.15
C SER A 219 0.67 11.45 -3.45
N VAL A 220 1.29 12.62 -3.35
CA VAL A 220 2.74 12.78 -3.52
C VAL A 220 3.48 12.26 -2.28
N VAL A 221 4.56 11.50 -2.52
CA VAL A 221 5.37 10.88 -1.47
C VAL A 221 6.82 11.30 -1.58
N SER A 222 7.35 11.94 -0.54
CA SER A 222 8.74 12.43 -0.50
C SER A 222 9.63 11.67 0.49
N ASN A 223 9.04 10.90 1.39
CA ASN A 223 9.73 10.08 2.38
C ASN A 223 9.07 8.72 2.48
N ASP A 224 9.78 7.75 3.03
CA ASP A 224 9.18 6.46 3.37
C ASP A 224 7.94 6.69 4.24
N THR A 225 6.84 6.07 3.86
CA THR A 225 5.53 6.36 4.44
C THR A 225 4.78 5.05 4.69
N THR A 226 4.24 4.88 5.88
CA THR A 226 3.23 3.86 6.14
C THR A 226 1.85 4.51 6.06
N VAL A 227 0.97 3.90 5.28
CA VAL A 227 -0.44 4.26 5.21
C VAL A 227 -1.27 3.10 5.74
N TYR A 228 -2.33 3.42 6.42
CA TYR A 228 -3.15 2.48 7.18
C TYR A 228 -4.53 2.34 6.53
N ALA A 229 -5.08 1.14 6.54
CA ALA A 229 -6.46 0.95 6.15
C ALA A 229 -7.39 1.74 7.08
N ALA A 230 -8.24 2.58 6.50
CA ALA A 230 -9.30 3.28 7.20
C ALA A 230 -10.54 2.39 7.26
N TRP A 231 -11.04 2.14 8.45
CA TRP A 231 -12.16 1.27 8.72
C TRP A 231 -13.34 2.03 9.27
N HIS A 232 -14.53 1.73 8.73
CA HIS A 232 -15.80 2.18 9.30
C HIS A 232 -16.66 0.99 9.71
N GLY A 233 -17.48 1.17 10.75
CA GLY A 233 -18.68 0.37 10.89
C GLY A 233 -19.56 0.62 9.66
N SER A 234 -20.16 -0.41 9.09
CA SER A 234 -21.11 -0.24 7.99
C SER A 234 -22.32 0.61 8.41
N GLU A 235 -22.63 0.57 9.69
CA GLU A 235 -23.73 1.31 10.33
C GLU A 235 -23.29 1.66 11.75
N ILE A 236 -23.36 2.96 12.08
CA ILE A 236 -23.04 3.47 13.41
C ILE A 236 -24.35 3.76 14.12
N SER A 237 -24.62 3.04 15.21
CA SER A 237 -25.81 3.32 16.00
C SER A 237 -25.66 4.65 16.74
N LEU A 238 -26.66 5.51 16.60
CA LEU A 238 -26.74 6.82 17.24
C LEU A 238 -27.59 6.83 18.52
N ASN A 239 -28.13 5.67 18.91
CA ASN A 239 -28.78 5.47 20.20
C ASN A 239 -28.65 4.03 20.70
N SER A 240 -28.91 3.83 21.98
CA SER A 240 -28.75 2.53 22.65
C SER A 240 -29.77 1.50 22.16
N SER A 241 -30.93 1.93 21.63
CA SER A 241 -31.92 1.05 21.03
C SER A 241 -31.51 0.50 19.68
N GLY A 242 -30.47 1.07 19.03
CA GLY A 242 -30.03 0.73 17.68
C GLY A 242 -31.02 1.13 16.59
N ASN A 243 -32.02 1.96 16.89
CA ASN A 243 -33.06 2.36 15.93
C ASN A 243 -32.67 3.58 15.10
N VAL A 244 -31.83 4.47 15.60
CA VAL A 244 -31.25 5.57 14.83
C VAL A 244 -29.83 5.19 14.44
N GLU A 245 -29.53 5.24 13.15
CA GLU A 245 -28.22 4.87 12.63
C GLU A 245 -27.68 5.90 11.64
N ALA A 246 -26.37 6.02 11.60
CA ALA A 246 -25.65 6.74 10.57
C ALA A 246 -24.97 5.73 9.62
N LYS A 247 -25.20 5.87 8.33
CA LYS A 247 -24.53 5.12 7.26
C LYS A 247 -23.57 6.04 6.54
N ILE A 248 -22.33 5.58 6.38
CA ILE A 248 -21.32 6.31 5.60
C ILE A 248 -21.25 5.67 4.22
N GLY A 249 -21.60 6.45 3.20
CA GLY A 249 -21.53 6.04 1.81
C GLY A 249 -20.09 5.95 1.28
N ASN A 250 -19.93 5.30 0.13
CA ASN A 250 -18.61 5.21 -0.54
C ASN A 250 -18.09 6.59 -1.01
N ASP A 251 -18.99 7.55 -1.16
CA ASP A 251 -18.74 8.95 -1.49
C ASP A 251 -18.36 9.81 -0.26
N GLY A 252 -18.27 9.19 0.92
CA GLY A 252 -17.99 9.86 2.17
C GLY A 252 -19.19 10.63 2.77
N ASN A 253 -20.36 10.60 2.13
CA ASN A 253 -21.55 11.23 2.68
C ASN A 253 -22.15 10.39 3.80
N ILE A 254 -22.74 11.06 4.80
CA ILE A 254 -23.41 10.43 5.93
C ILE A 254 -24.93 10.54 5.72
N THR A 255 -25.60 9.41 5.81
CA THR A 255 -27.08 9.36 5.88
C THR A 255 -27.50 8.87 7.24
N VAL A 256 -28.28 9.69 7.96
CA VAL A 256 -28.89 9.33 9.24
C VAL A 256 -30.32 8.90 8.97
N SER A 257 -30.69 7.71 9.42
CA SER A 257 -32.00 7.14 9.22
C SER A 257 -32.55 6.46 10.48
N VAL A 258 -33.87 6.27 10.48
CA VAL A 258 -34.63 5.58 11.56
C VAL A 258 -35.11 4.25 11.01
N LYS A 259 -34.75 3.13 11.65
CA LYS A 259 -35.11 1.78 11.17
C LYS A 259 -36.60 1.47 11.29
N LYS A 260 -37.21 1.89 12.40
CA LYS A 260 -38.64 1.64 12.70
C LYS A 260 -39.32 2.95 13.07
N SER A 261 -40.38 3.30 12.36
CA SER A 261 -41.07 4.59 12.48
C SER A 261 -41.70 4.86 13.85
N ASN A 262 -42.13 3.83 14.57
CA ASN A 262 -42.81 3.96 15.86
C ASN A 262 -41.92 3.69 17.08
N SER A 263 -40.59 3.74 16.93
CA SER A 263 -39.65 3.46 18.00
C SER A 263 -38.78 4.68 18.32
N ASP A 264 -37.86 4.52 19.27
CA ASP A 264 -37.00 5.58 19.74
C ASP A 264 -36.21 6.26 18.60
N ARG A 265 -36.45 7.56 18.42
CA ARG A 265 -35.80 8.41 17.41
C ARG A 265 -34.78 9.37 18.01
N ASN A 266 -34.47 9.20 19.29
CA ASN A 266 -33.52 10.08 19.94
C ASN A 266 -32.09 9.79 19.48
N ILE A 267 -31.33 10.83 19.18
CA ILE A 267 -29.88 10.75 19.05
C ILE A 267 -29.29 10.93 20.46
N GLU A 268 -28.47 9.97 20.89
CA GLU A 268 -27.74 10.06 22.14
C GLU A 268 -26.43 10.80 21.93
N ARG A 269 -26.12 11.74 22.79
CA ARG A 269 -24.93 12.58 22.70
C ARG A 269 -23.64 11.75 22.65
N GLU A 270 -23.50 10.77 23.51
CA GLU A 270 -22.33 9.90 23.57
C GLU A 270 -22.13 9.12 22.27
N LYS A 271 -23.21 8.60 21.70
CA LYS A 271 -23.16 7.87 20.41
C LYS A 271 -22.78 8.78 19.24
N TRP A 272 -23.24 10.03 19.27
CA TRP A 272 -22.81 11.03 18.31
C TRP A 272 -21.32 11.35 18.42
N GLU A 273 -20.83 11.51 19.64
CA GLU A 273 -19.41 11.74 19.90
C GLU A 273 -18.53 10.58 19.44
N ASP A 274 -18.99 9.34 19.65
CA ASP A 274 -18.30 8.14 19.19
C ASP A 274 -18.23 8.11 17.63
N MET A 275 -19.32 8.45 16.95
CA MET A 275 -19.32 8.59 15.49
C MET A 275 -18.31 9.66 15.04
N VAL A 276 -18.28 10.82 15.68
CA VAL A 276 -17.35 11.89 15.32
C VAL A 276 -15.89 11.48 15.55
N LYS A 277 -15.59 10.75 16.63
CA LYS A 277 -14.26 10.18 16.90
C LYS A 277 -13.88 9.16 15.83
N GLU A 278 -14.80 8.26 15.46
CA GLU A 278 -14.59 7.27 14.40
C GLU A 278 -14.27 7.94 13.06
N LEU A 279 -14.83 9.11 12.80
CA LEU A 279 -14.55 9.95 11.62
C LEU A 279 -13.33 10.87 11.79
N GLY A 280 -12.52 10.63 12.83
CA GLY A 280 -11.28 11.36 13.08
C GLY A 280 -11.46 12.76 13.67
N GLY A 281 -12.65 13.08 14.14
CA GLY A 281 -12.91 14.29 14.93
C GLY A 281 -12.34 14.18 16.35
N LYS A 282 -12.40 15.26 17.08
CA LYS A 282 -11.95 15.35 18.48
C LYS A 282 -13.13 15.63 19.39
N VAL A 283 -13.18 14.92 20.50
CA VAL A 283 -14.10 15.22 21.60
C VAL A 283 -13.23 15.65 22.77
N TYR A 284 -13.37 16.88 23.15
CA TYR A 284 -12.78 17.48 24.36
C TYR A 284 -13.78 17.31 25.46
N ASP A 285 -13.43 17.40 26.73
CA ASP A 285 -14.34 17.21 27.87
C ASP A 285 -15.83 17.36 27.53
N LYS A 286 -16.67 16.46 27.96
CA LYS A 286 -18.14 16.27 27.77
C LYS A 286 -19.00 17.38 27.10
N LYS A 287 -18.41 18.49 26.64
CA LYS A 287 -19.12 19.67 26.13
C LYS A 287 -18.56 20.24 24.84
N ASP A 288 -17.36 19.83 24.38
CA ASP A 288 -16.74 20.38 23.17
C ASP A 288 -16.32 19.27 22.20
N LEU A 289 -16.74 19.40 20.97
CA LEU A 289 -16.50 18.44 19.91
C LEU A 289 -16.12 19.19 18.62
N GLU A 290 -15.14 18.68 17.90
CA GLU A 290 -14.75 19.23 16.62
C GLU A 290 -14.70 18.15 15.55
N TRP A 291 -15.35 18.40 14.43
CA TRP A 291 -15.22 17.55 13.24
C TRP A 291 -13.82 17.65 12.66
N ASN A 292 -13.37 16.56 12.05
CA ASN A 292 -12.11 16.56 11.33
C ASN A 292 -12.20 17.50 10.13
N LYS A 293 -11.25 18.42 10.01
CA LYS A 293 -11.17 19.37 8.88
C LYS A 293 -11.04 18.70 7.52
N SER A 294 -10.57 17.45 7.49
CA SER A 294 -10.43 16.66 6.26
C SER A 294 -11.73 15.93 5.87
N PHE A 295 -12.73 15.87 6.77
CA PHE A 295 -14.03 15.33 6.44
C PHE A 295 -14.80 16.33 5.55
N LYS A 296 -15.09 15.94 4.32
CA LYS A 296 -15.76 16.78 3.31
C LYS A 296 -17.12 16.22 2.89
N GLY A 297 -17.54 15.11 3.47
CA GLY A 297 -18.83 14.48 3.18
C GLY A 297 -20.02 15.36 3.61
N ASN A 298 -21.08 15.27 2.87
CA ASN A 298 -22.36 15.88 3.25
C ASN A 298 -23.07 15.02 4.28
N MET A 299 -24.02 15.61 4.99
CA MET A 299 -24.87 14.89 5.94
C MET A 299 -26.33 15.09 5.63
N LYS A 300 -27.09 14.00 5.58
CA LYS A 300 -28.52 13.98 5.32
C LYS A 300 -29.25 13.21 6.41
N PHE A 301 -30.38 13.71 6.85
CA PHE A 301 -31.31 13.05 7.76
C PHE A 301 -32.56 12.67 6.96
N GLU A 302 -32.82 11.40 6.78
CA GLU A 302 -33.93 10.92 5.94
C GLU A 302 -35.27 10.92 6.69
N ASN A 303 -35.22 10.81 8.01
CA ASN A 303 -36.41 10.78 8.86
C ASN A 303 -36.25 11.80 9.97
N GLU A 304 -37.38 12.16 10.58
CA GLU A 304 -37.36 12.98 11.78
C GLU A 304 -36.60 12.27 12.91
N VAL A 305 -35.64 12.97 13.50
CA VAL A 305 -34.87 12.54 14.67
C VAL A 305 -34.93 13.61 15.77
N TYR A 306 -34.96 13.17 17.02
CA TYR A 306 -34.85 14.07 18.16
C TYR A 306 -33.38 14.28 18.49
N LEU A 307 -32.97 15.55 18.50
CA LEU A 307 -31.63 15.90 18.93
C LEU A 307 -31.46 15.71 20.44
N PRO A 308 -30.25 15.45 20.94
CA PRO A 308 -29.99 15.32 22.37
C PRO A 308 -30.25 16.64 23.10
N GLN A 309 -30.49 16.58 24.43
CA GLN A 309 -30.71 17.77 25.24
C GLN A 309 -29.61 18.83 25.09
N SER A 310 -28.35 18.40 24.97
CA SER A 310 -27.23 19.26 24.63
C SER A 310 -26.74 18.99 23.23
N CYS A 311 -26.92 19.98 22.35
CA CYS A 311 -26.46 20.00 20.99
C CYS A 311 -25.20 20.84 20.77
N SER A 312 -24.67 21.41 21.85
CA SER A 312 -23.51 22.31 21.79
C SER A 312 -22.39 21.67 21.01
N TYR A 313 -21.86 22.38 20.01
CA TYR A 313 -20.75 21.97 19.15
C TYR A 313 -20.96 20.71 18.31
N MET A 314 -22.17 20.13 18.18
CA MET A 314 -22.40 18.91 17.38
C MET A 314 -21.85 19.00 15.96
N PHE A 315 -21.88 20.19 15.35
CA PHE A 315 -21.43 20.44 13.98
C PHE A 315 -20.24 21.41 13.91
N LYS A 316 -19.56 21.67 15.02
CA LYS A 316 -18.39 22.57 15.04
C LYS A 316 -17.30 22.09 14.06
N ARG A 317 -16.95 22.96 13.12
CA ARG A 317 -15.99 22.69 12.05
C ARG A 317 -16.39 21.60 11.05
N PHE A 318 -17.66 21.25 10.98
CA PHE A 318 -18.18 20.41 9.89
C PHE A 318 -17.91 21.09 8.54
N GLN A 319 -17.30 20.38 7.59
CA GLN A 319 -16.85 20.91 6.30
C GLN A 319 -17.65 20.38 5.10
N GLY A 320 -18.69 19.58 5.33
CA GLY A 320 -19.60 19.16 4.26
C GLY A 320 -20.32 20.35 3.63
N LYS A 321 -20.55 20.30 2.33
CA LYS A 321 -21.26 21.38 1.59
C LYS A 321 -22.72 21.48 1.99
N THR A 322 -23.34 20.40 2.39
CA THR A 322 -24.75 20.34 2.79
C THR A 322 -24.89 19.61 4.12
N LEU A 323 -25.74 20.18 4.97
CA LEU A 323 -26.22 19.59 6.20
C LEU A 323 -27.76 19.67 6.16
N GLY A 324 -28.43 18.53 5.94
CA GLY A 324 -29.89 18.46 5.88
C GLY A 324 -30.49 18.49 7.27
N THR A 325 -31.01 19.63 7.68
CA THR A 325 -31.59 19.82 9.02
C THR A 325 -33.12 19.81 9.06
N ALA A 326 -33.78 19.63 7.91
CA ALA A 326 -35.24 19.69 7.80
C ALA A 326 -35.97 18.67 8.72
N ASN A 327 -35.30 17.58 9.05
CA ASN A 327 -35.83 16.50 9.89
C ASN A 327 -35.35 16.54 11.34
N PHE A 328 -34.86 17.68 11.81
CA PHE A 328 -34.47 17.86 13.23
C PHE A 328 -35.68 18.21 14.09
N ASN A 329 -35.92 17.43 15.12
CA ASN A 329 -36.84 17.78 16.16
C ASN A 329 -36.03 18.27 17.39
N THR A 330 -36.18 19.54 17.71
CA THR A 330 -35.44 20.21 18.76
C THR A 330 -36.25 20.36 20.07
N SER A 331 -37.44 19.75 20.17
CA SER A 331 -38.32 19.90 21.32
C SER A 331 -37.71 19.49 22.67
N LYS A 332 -36.67 18.67 22.63
CA LYS A 332 -35.94 18.19 23.81
C LYS A 332 -34.62 18.96 24.08
N VAL A 333 -34.26 19.89 23.22
CA VAL A 333 -33.00 20.62 23.33
C VAL A 333 -33.12 21.71 24.38
N THR A 334 -32.22 21.69 25.35
CA THR A 334 -32.12 22.71 26.41
C THR A 334 -30.83 23.51 26.31
N ASN A 335 -29.86 23.05 25.49
CA ASN A 335 -28.58 23.72 25.28
C ASN A 335 -28.11 23.53 23.81
N MET A 336 -27.92 24.65 23.12
CA MET A 336 -27.43 24.68 21.73
C MET A 336 -25.98 25.13 21.62
#